data_a6ab199d0825ce36aa790d945813b1d2
#
_entry.id   a6ab199d0825ce36aa790d945813b1d2
#
_cell.length_a   1.000
_cell.length_b   1.000
_cell.length_c   1.000
_cell.angle_alpha   90.00
_cell.angle_beta   90.00
_cell.angle_gamma   90.00
#
_symmetry.space_group_name_H-M   'P 1'
#
loop_
_entity.id
_entity.type
_entity.pdbx_description
1 polymer ?
#
loop_
_entity_poly.entity_id
_entity_poly.type
_entity_poly.pdbx_seq_one_letter_code
_entity_poly.pdbx_strand_id
1 'polypeptide(L)'
;VEQHDDDSRWRLCWARQPSRPYTARSDVLADFPDLAAREAALGIRPGQPFLLMADGRPDIEVLEFFRSAAFQSLAAGSQESYAPDIQLFLSFLSVQGIDWRAATFEHLADYEFWRRRDQHNPDRVGAATFSRDLAAIRKFYDWQQWRGNVAVSPVVLHQPSASGDSDSRRLQPSAVRSVQLKWLTPRAYRRWRDVGLGGYRGDGMRDTTWRGRNDGRNLAFAEALWSSGLRLREGGTLVLGEIPNADSQVRYAKARVGQAVAKGRGRDFWISAAALKSIDNYVISTRAAAVHRARSEGRYDALTDIKVVDTVDHHRRVHFTNREGTKGTVPLDSLAWRDRLNFYITTDRGLEPWMVWLSEAGLPLPYRTWEAIFSAANDRCQNLGVDIHCHPHMLRHSFALRMLVTLIYAHERKMGITPAERREYRHIFGDPWVLVQTLLGHVNVETTRDCYLEPVSGLQVDLFLNDDVAEDTSIADFITHIAAAAPGIVDTEEQ
;
A
#
# COMPACT_ATOMS: atom_id res chain seq x y z
N VAL A 1 32.41 20.07 -14.20
CA VAL A 1 31.05 20.31 -14.70
C VAL A 1 29.98 19.90 -13.68
N GLU A 2 30.39 19.34 -12.51
CA GLU A 2 29.42 18.74 -11.54
C GLU A 2 28.90 19.68 -10.45
N GLN A 3 29.40 20.88 -10.30
CA GLN A 3 29.04 21.78 -9.19
C GLN A 3 27.95 22.83 -9.53
N HIS A 4 27.64 23.04 -10.83
CA HIS A 4 26.63 24.02 -11.27
C HIS A 4 25.19 23.49 -11.33
N ASP A 5 24.98 22.17 -11.22
CA ASP A 5 23.67 21.54 -11.43
C ASP A 5 22.77 21.57 -10.20
N ASP A 6 23.32 21.81 -9.01
CA ASP A 6 22.58 21.85 -7.76
C ASP A 6 21.96 23.24 -7.44
N ASP A 7 22.57 24.32 -7.97
CA ASP A 7 22.13 25.70 -7.72
C ASP A 7 20.88 26.12 -8.50
N SER A 8 20.45 25.31 -9.47
CA SER A 8 19.26 25.62 -10.31
C SER A 8 18.03 24.79 -9.96
N ARG A 9 18.09 23.92 -8.94
CA ARG A 9 17.01 22.99 -8.59
C ARG A 9 16.05 23.58 -7.58
N TRP A 10 14.77 23.32 -7.79
CA TRP A 10 13.74 23.55 -6.79
C TRP A 10 13.92 22.62 -5.59
N ARG A 11 13.68 23.14 -4.39
CA ARG A 11 13.78 22.39 -3.15
C ARG A 11 12.39 22.12 -2.58
N LEU A 12 12.08 20.84 -2.32
CA LEU A 12 10.85 20.43 -1.66
C LEU A 12 11.01 20.47 -0.14
N CYS A 13 10.12 21.20 0.50
CA CYS A 13 10.03 21.31 1.95
C CYS A 13 8.63 20.88 2.42
N TRP A 14 8.52 20.52 3.68
CA TRP A 14 7.26 20.13 4.30
C TRP A 14 7.02 20.95 5.55
N ALA A 15 5.83 21.52 5.69
CA ALA A 15 5.43 22.21 6.90
C ALA A 15 5.46 21.25 8.09
N ARG A 16 5.98 21.70 9.23
CA ARG A 16 6.23 20.84 10.39
C ARG A 16 4.94 20.37 11.02
N GLN A 17 4.94 19.15 11.57
CA GLN A 17 3.86 18.69 12.44
C GLN A 17 4.02 19.32 13.84
N PRO A 18 2.94 19.86 14.45
CA PRO A 18 3.00 20.55 15.74
C PRO A 18 3.47 19.66 16.90
N SER A 19 3.37 18.32 16.77
CA SER A 19 3.75 17.34 17.78
C SER A 19 5.25 17.19 18.04
N ARG A 20 6.10 17.87 17.26
CA ARG A 20 7.53 17.98 17.58
C ARG A 20 7.82 19.41 17.97
N PRO A 21 8.09 19.69 19.26
CA PRO A 21 8.52 21.01 19.67
C PRO A 21 9.71 21.45 18.82
N TYR A 22 9.72 22.70 18.41
CA TYR A 22 10.86 23.28 17.74
C TYR A 22 12.06 23.13 18.67
N THR A 23 12.86 22.10 18.48
CA THR A 23 14.21 22.13 19.01
C THR A 23 14.95 23.15 18.16
N ALA A 24 14.85 24.39 18.60
CA ALA A 24 15.54 25.53 18.01
C ALA A 24 17.02 25.26 18.03
N ARG A 25 17.60 24.84 16.93
CA ARG A 25 19.05 24.93 16.70
C ARG A 25 19.45 26.28 16.10
N SER A 26 18.51 27.21 15.97
CA SER A 26 18.83 28.57 15.55
C SER A 26 18.08 29.57 16.43
N ASP A 27 18.79 30.54 16.91
CA ASP A 27 18.28 31.69 17.67
C ASP A 27 17.17 32.44 16.91
N VAL A 28 17.17 32.35 15.58
CA VAL A 28 16.19 32.96 14.67
C VAL A 28 14.75 32.49 14.93
N LEU A 29 14.52 31.23 15.34
CA LEU A 29 13.16 30.72 15.62
C LEU A 29 12.67 31.12 17.01
N ALA A 30 13.59 31.48 17.93
CA ALA A 30 13.23 31.98 19.24
C ALA A 30 12.52 33.34 19.17
N ASP A 31 12.79 34.13 18.12
CA ASP A 31 12.16 35.42 17.87
C ASP A 31 10.69 35.31 17.38
N PHE A 32 10.22 34.10 17.08
CA PHE A 32 8.88 33.86 16.58
C PHE A 32 8.10 32.83 17.46
N PRO A 33 7.79 33.17 18.72
CA PRO A 33 7.12 32.25 19.63
C PRO A 33 5.69 31.93 19.20
N ASP A 34 5.08 32.78 18.37
CA ASP A 34 3.73 32.63 17.83
C ASP A 34 3.69 32.00 16.42
N LEU A 35 4.82 31.43 15.94
CA LEU A 35 4.92 30.88 14.58
C LEU A 35 3.82 29.86 14.26
N ALA A 36 3.53 28.95 15.17
CA ALA A 36 2.47 27.94 14.99
C ALA A 36 1.08 28.58 14.87
N ALA A 37 0.81 29.66 15.63
CA ALA A 37 -0.44 30.40 15.52
C ALA A 37 -0.54 31.18 14.21
N ARG A 38 0.56 31.74 13.72
CA ARG A 38 0.63 32.40 12.41
C ARG A 38 0.45 31.42 11.26
N GLU A 39 1.10 30.25 11.33
CA GLU A 39 0.91 29.17 10.34
C GLU A 39 -0.57 28.75 10.27
N ALA A 40 -1.21 28.55 11.42
CA ALA A 40 -2.62 28.21 11.50
C ALA A 40 -3.51 29.32 10.93
N ALA A 41 -3.24 30.60 11.25
CA ALA A 41 -3.97 31.76 10.73
C ALA A 41 -3.82 31.90 9.21
N LEU A 42 -2.66 31.53 8.66
CA LEU A 42 -2.39 31.49 7.22
C LEU A 42 -2.94 30.23 6.55
N GLY A 43 -3.56 29.31 7.29
CA GLY A 43 -4.12 28.06 6.78
C GLY A 43 -3.06 27.04 6.32
N ILE A 44 -1.83 27.15 6.81
CA ILE A 44 -0.77 26.19 6.57
C ILE A 44 -1.03 24.93 7.41
N ARG A 45 -1.21 23.80 6.74
CA ARG A 45 -1.52 22.55 7.43
C ARG A 45 -0.24 21.78 7.76
N PRO A 46 -0.16 21.13 8.92
CA PRO A 46 0.95 20.24 9.23
C PRO A 46 1.15 19.18 8.16
N GLY A 47 2.40 19.02 7.69
CA GLY A 47 2.73 18.08 6.61
C GLY A 47 2.36 18.57 5.21
N GLN A 48 1.98 19.84 5.03
CA GLN A 48 1.77 20.46 3.73
C GLN A 48 3.10 20.64 3.01
N PRO A 49 3.23 20.21 1.73
CA PRO A 49 4.42 20.48 0.94
C PRO A 49 4.45 21.95 0.46
N PHE A 50 5.66 22.47 0.28
CA PHE A 50 5.91 23.70 -0.43
C PHE A 50 7.26 23.63 -1.13
N LEU A 51 7.41 24.41 -2.21
CA LEU A 51 8.62 24.43 -3.01
C LEU A 51 9.30 25.78 -2.88
N LEU A 52 10.62 25.74 -2.79
CA LEU A 52 11.49 26.92 -2.90
C LEU A 52 12.24 26.83 -4.22
N MET A 53 12.32 27.97 -4.92
CA MET A 53 13.16 28.13 -6.10
C MET A 53 14.65 27.99 -5.73
N ALA A 54 15.52 27.95 -6.69
CA ALA A 54 16.97 27.83 -6.49
C ALA A 54 17.55 28.96 -5.60
N ASP A 55 17.00 30.16 -5.69
CA ASP A 55 17.36 31.32 -4.87
C ASP A 55 16.84 31.27 -3.42
N GLY A 56 16.11 30.21 -3.08
CA GLY A 56 15.54 30.01 -1.74
C GLY A 56 14.21 30.72 -1.51
N ARG A 57 13.64 31.38 -2.51
CA ARG A 57 12.33 32.05 -2.41
C ARG A 57 11.20 31.12 -2.84
N PRO A 58 10.01 31.21 -2.24
CA PRO A 58 8.83 30.53 -2.73
C PRO A 58 8.26 31.22 -3.96
N ASP A 59 7.84 30.49 -4.97
CA ASP A 59 6.95 30.98 -5.99
C ASP A 59 5.50 30.95 -5.45
N ILE A 60 4.83 32.11 -5.47
CA ILE A 60 3.52 32.28 -4.83
C ILE A 60 2.45 31.41 -5.52
N GLU A 61 2.46 31.30 -6.83
CA GLU A 61 1.46 30.53 -7.57
C GLU A 61 1.63 29.02 -7.38
N VAL A 62 2.88 28.56 -7.28
CA VAL A 62 3.19 27.17 -6.90
C VAL A 62 2.78 26.88 -5.44
N LEU A 63 3.02 27.82 -4.53
CA LEU A 63 2.60 27.70 -3.13
C LEU A 63 1.07 27.64 -3.01
N GLU A 64 0.36 28.50 -3.75
CA GLU A 64 -1.11 28.52 -3.78
C GLU A 64 -1.69 27.17 -4.28
N PHE A 65 -1.04 26.53 -5.26
CA PHE A 65 -1.46 25.20 -5.70
C PHE A 65 -1.42 24.19 -4.56
N PHE A 66 -0.32 24.10 -3.83
CA PHE A 66 -0.19 23.17 -2.71
C PHE A 66 -1.16 23.48 -1.55
N ARG A 67 -1.61 24.71 -1.41
CA ARG A 67 -2.64 25.15 -0.46
C ARG A 67 -4.07 24.93 -0.95
N SER A 68 -4.25 24.78 -2.26
CA SER A 68 -5.57 24.70 -2.89
C SER A 68 -6.35 23.44 -2.47
N ALA A 69 -7.68 23.54 -2.54
CA ALA A 69 -8.55 22.38 -2.37
C ALA A 69 -8.25 21.27 -3.39
N ALA A 70 -7.80 21.65 -4.60
CA ALA A 70 -7.44 20.71 -5.66
C ALA A 70 -6.30 19.76 -5.24
N PHE A 71 -5.30 20.26 -4.50
CA PHE A 71 -4.22 19.44 -3.98
C PHE A 71 -4.55 18.83 -2.61
N GLN A 72 -5.14 19.61 -1.70
CA GLN A 72 -5.41 19.17 -0.34
C GLN A 72 -6.49 18.08 -0.23
N SER A 73 -7.37 17.95 -1.22
CA SER A 73 -8.35 16.86 -1.30
C SER A 73 -7.75 15.52 -1.73
N LEU A 74 -6.52 15.52 -2.24
CA LEU A 74 -5.83 14.28 -2.58
C LEU A 74 -5.56 13.45 -1.33
N ALA A 75 -5.56 12.13 -1.49
CA ALA A 75 -5.13 11.24 -0.42
C ALA A 75 -3.68 11.58 -0.02
N ALA A 76 -3.35 11.48 1.28
CA ALA A 76 -2.03 11.83 1.80
C ALA A 76 -0.87 11.16 1.05
N GLY A 77 -1.01 9.87 0.67
CA GLY A 77 0.00 9.19 -0.15
C GLY A 77 0.14 9.74 -1.56
N SER A 78 -0.93 10.32 -2.13
CA SER A 78 -0.86 11.02 -3.43
C SER A 78 -0.17 12.37 -3.27
N GLN A 79 -0.44 13.11 -2.19
CA GLN A 79 0.26 14.35 -1.90
C GLN A 79 1.76 14.11 -1.71
N GLU A 80 2.12 13.06 -0.96
CA GLU A 80 3.51 12.65 -0.71
C GLU A 80 4.26 12.23 -1.99
N SER A 81 3.58 11.69 -2.99
CA SER A 81 4.19 11.31 -4.27
C SER A 81 4.17 12.42 -5.32
N TYR A 82 3.08 13.21 -5.41
CA TYR A 82 2.94 14.24 -6.42
C TYR A 82 3.83 15.45 -6.16
N ALA A 83 4.08 15.80 -4.89
CA ALA A 83 4.94 16.95 -4.60
C ALA A 83 6.38 16.76 -5.10
N PRO A 84 7.05 15.61 -4.86
CA PRO A 84 8.36 15.32 -5.48
C PRO A 84 8.32 15.26 -7.01
N ASP A 85 7.24 14.69 -7.60
CA ASP A 85 7.12 14.56 -9.05
C ASP A 85 7.03 15.96 -9.72
N ILE A 86 6.25 16.88 -9.13
CA ILE A 86 6.15 18.28 -9.57
C ILE A 86 7.48 18.99 -9.36
N GLN A 87 8.11 18.84 -8.20
CA GLN A 87 9.41 19.44 -7.89
C GLN A 87 10.47 19.03 -8.93
N LEU A 88 10.50 17.76 -9.31
CA LEU A 88 11.45 17.24 -10.27
C LEU A 88 11.25 17.86 -11.67
N PHE A 89 9.99 17.99 -12.12
CA PHE A 89 9.68 18.61 -13.41
C PHE A 89 10.04 20.10 -13.42
N LEU A 90 9.68 20.85 -12.37
CA LEU A 90 10.04 22.25 -12.24
C LEU A 90 11.56 22.47 -12.19
N SER A 91 12.30 21.55 -11.54
CA SER A 91 13.76 21.56 -11.52
C SER A 91 14.34 21.30 -12.90
N PHE A 92 13.78 20.35 -13.65
CA PHE A 92 14.19 20.05 -15.02
C PHE A 92 14.05 21.29 -15.93
N LEU A 93 12.94 22.01 -15.84
CA LEU A 93 12.74 23.26 -16.59
C LEU A 93 13.72 24.34 -16.14
N SER A 94 13.91 24.51 -14.84
CA SER A 94 14.80 25.53 -14.27
C SER A 94 16.26 25.34 -14.68
N VAL A 95 16.74 24.11 -14.75
CA VAL A 95 18.11 23.77 -15.25
C VAL A 95 18.27 24.19 -16.70
N GLN A 96 17.21 24.16 -17.49
CA GLN A 96 17.20 24.61 -18.89
C GLN A 96 16.93 26.12 -19.05
N GLY A 97 16.77 26.85 -17.94
CA GLY A 97 16.45 28.28 -17.97
C GLY A 97 15.01 28.59 -18.42
N ILE A 98 14.11 27.61 -18.35
CA ILE A 98 12.71 27.75 -18.78
C ILE A 98 11.84 28.08 -17.56
N ASP A 99 11.09 29.18 -17.63
CA ASP A 99 10.04 29.47 -16.67
C ASP A 99 8.92 28.43 -16.83
N TRP A 100 8.46 27.87 -15.73
CA TRP A 100 7.43 26.83 -15.73
C TRP A 100 6.10 27.32 -16.37
N ARG A 101 5.84 28.65 -16.37
CA ARG A 101 4.66 29.25 -17.01
C ARG A 101 4.75 29.18 -18.53
N ALA A 102 5.96 29.14 -19.08
CA ALA A 102 6.26 29.04 -20.50
C ALA A 102 6.49 27.59 -20.97
N ALA A 103 6.27 26.60 -20.10
CA ALA A 103 6.44 25.20 -20.46
C ALA A 103 5.49 24.78 -21.59
N THR A 104 6.03 24.08 -22.58
CA THR A 104 5.31 23.57 -23.74
C THR A 104 5.25 22.05 -23.75
N PHE A 105 4.51 21.50 -24.70
CA PHE A 105 4.47 20.05 -24.92
C PHE A 105 5.85 19.48 -25.27
N GLU A 106 6.66 20.20 -26.02
CA GLU A 106 8.02 19.82 -26.40
C GLU A 106 8.89 19.68 -25.17
N HIS A 107 8.83 20.62 -24.22
CA HIS A 107 9.56 20.54 -22.96
C HIS A 107 9.13 19.34 -22.11
N LEU A 108 7.84 18.97 -22.17
CA LEU A 108 7.35 17.78 -21.49
C LEU A 108 7.82 16.47 -22.19
N ALA A 109 7.96 16.49 -23.52
CA ALA A 109 8.52 15.38 -24.29
C ALA A 109 10.03 15.20 -23.99
N ASP A 110 10.78 16.31 -23.88
CA ASP A 110 12.18 16.29 -23.47
C ASP A 110 12.35 15.76 -22.05
N TYR A 111 11.44 16.14 -21.15
CA TYR A 111 11.40 15.59 -19.79
C TYR A 111 11.12 14.07 -19.81
N GLU A 112 10.18 13.58 -20.64
CA GLU A 112 9.95 12.13 -20.80
C GLU A 112 11.22 11.42 -21.27
N PHE A 113 11.87 11.96 -22.29
CA PHE A 113 13.12 11.38 -22.80
C PHE A 113 14.18 11.30 -21.69
N TRP A 114 14.45 12.42 -21.03
CA TRP A 114 15.41 12.48 -19.92
C TRP A 114 15.05 11.51 -18.79
N ARG A 115 13.80 11.48 -18.39
CA ARG A 115 13.34 10.70 -17.24
C ARG A 115 13.30 9.20 -17.50
N ARG A 116 13.16 8.77 -18.74
CA ARG A 116 12.96 7.36 -19.11
C ARG A 116 14.07 6.76 -19.95
N ARG A 117 14.72 7.52 -20.79
CA ARG A 117 15.57 6.99 -21.89
C ARG A 117 16.99 7.51 -21.87
N ASP A 118 17.23 8.71 -21.37
CA ASP A 118 18.56 9.31 -21.36
C ASP A 118 19.55 8.49 -20.53
N GLN A 119 20.57 7.97 -21.18
CA GLN A 119 21.60 7.10 -20.53
C GLN A 119 22.42 7.86 -19.46
N HIS A 120 22.48 9.18 -19.54
CA HIS A 120 23.18 10.03 -18.57
C HIS A 120 22.36 10.29 -17.30
N ASN A 121 21.07 9.97 -17.29
CA ASN A 121 20.27 10.04 -16.08
C ASN A 121 20.36 8.71 -15.30
N PRO A 122 21.02 8.67 -14.13
CA PRO A 122 21.12 7.46 -13.32
C PRO A 122 19.76 7.06 -12.71
N ASP A 123 18.85 8.04 -12.53
CA ASP A 123 17.56 7.88 -11.89
C ASP A 123 16.42 7.67 -12.90
N ARG A 124 16.70 6.94 -13.98
CA ARG A 124 15.68 6.59 -14.98
C ARG A 124 14.56 5.77 -14.36
N VAL A 125 13.35 6.00 -14.84
CA VAL A 125 12.15 5.32 -14.33
C VAL A 125 11.42 4.54 -15.42
N GLY A 126 10.67 3.53 -14.98
CA GLY A 126 9.78 2.78 -15.85
C GLY A 126 8.51 3.55 -16.22
N ALA A 127 7.77 3.02 -17.18
CA ALA A 127 6.53 3.60 -17.71
C ALA A 127 5.48 3.91 -16.63
N ALA A 128 5.31 3.03 -15.65
CA ALA A 128 4.32 3.20 -14.57
C ALA A 128 4.67 4.39 -13.64
N THR A 129 5.95 4.57 -13.31
CA THR A 129 6.40 5.72 -12.50
C THR A 129 6.23 7.01 -13.29
N PHE A 130 6.63 7.04 -14.56
CA PHE A 130 6.43 8.22 -15.42
C PHE A 130 4.96 8.58 -15.60
N SER A 131 4.06 7.60 -15.71
CA SER A 131 2.61 7.85 -15.75
C SER A 131 2.10 8.55 -14.49
N ARG A 132 2.70 8.28 -13.32
CA ARG A 132 2.41 9.00 -12.07
C ARG A 132 2.97 10.41 -12.13
N ASP A 133 4.22 10.59 -12.56
CA ASP A 133 4.85 11.91 -12.76
C ASP A 133 3.95 12.77 -13.66
N LEU A 134 3.49 12.21 -14.78
CA LEU A 134 2.60 12.89 -15.73
C LEU A 134 1.23 13.25 -15.10
N ALA A 135 0.67 12.37 -14.26
CA ALA A 135 -0.58 12.67 -13.55
C ALA A 135 -0.42 13.82 -12.55
N ALA A 136 0.72 13.90 -11.88
CA ALA A 136 1.05 14.99 -10.96
C ALA A 136 1.22 16.32 -11.72
N ILE A 137 1.99 16.32 -12.80
CA ILE A 137 2.22 17.47 -13.68
C ILE A 137 0.89 17.97 -14.26
N ARG A 138 0.06 17.06 -14.78
CA ARG A 138 -1.29 17.40 -15.28
C ARG A 138 -2.12 18.09 -14.20
N LYS A 139 -2.19 17.52 -13.00
CA LYS A 139 -2.96 18.07 -11.88
C LYS A 139 -2.51 19.49 -11.52
N PHE A 140 -1.19 19.75 -11.59
CA PHE A 140 -0.60 21.06 -11.37
C PHE A 140 -1.01 22.04 -12.46
N TYR A 141 -0.77 21.71 -13.73
CA TYR A 141 -1.03 22.62 -14.84
C TYR A 141 -2.52 22.85 -15.12
N ASP A 142 -3.38 21.85 -14.92
CA ASP A 142 -4.84 22.03 -15.03
C ASP A 142 -5.33 23.07 -14.01
N TRP A 143 -4.78 23.07 -12.79
CA TRP A 143 -5.11 24.06 -11.78
C TRP A 143 -4.53 25.44 -12.12
N GLN A 144 -3.27 25.50 -12.58
CA GLN A 144 -2.63 26.76 -12.97
C GLN A 144 -3.34 27.40 -14.17
N GLN A 145 -3.78 26.61 -15.14
CA GLN A 145 -4.58 27.10 -16.27
C GLN A 145 -5.95 27.61 -15.81
N TRP A 146 -6.61 26.89 -14.91
CA TRP A 146 -7.87 27.34 -14.33
C TRP A 146 -7.72 28.68 -13.57
N ARG A 147 -6.58 28.89 -12.92
CA ARG A 147 -6.25 30.17 -12.25
C ARG A 147 -5.88 31.28 -13.22
N GLY A 148 -5.60 30.99 -14.47
CA GLY A 148 -5.15 31.92 -15.47
C GLY A 148 -3.65 32.25 -15.41
N ASN A 149 -2.87 31.48 -14.63
CA ASN A 149 -1.42 31.67 -14.52
C ASN A 149 -0.66 31.12 -15.72
N VAL A 150 -1.25 30.18 -16.45
CA VAL A 150 -0.75 29.63 -17.72
C VAL A 150 -1.87 29.66 -18.76
N ALA A 151 -1.54 30.01 -20.01
CA ALA A 151 -2.52 30.07 -21.09
C ALA A 151 -2.92 28.66 -21.58
N VAL A 152 -1.95 27.74 -21.67
CA VAL A 152 -2.14 26.37 -22.17
C VAL A 152 -1.34 25.40 -21.29
N SER A 153 -1.96 24.30 -20.92
CA SER A 153 -1.25 23.22 -20.21
C SER A 153 -0.28 22.50 -21.16
N PRO A 154 0.97 22.24 -20.76
CA PRO A 154 1.90 21.42 -21.54
C PRO A 154 1.43 19.96 -21.66
N VAL A 155 0.48 19.54 -20.83
CA VAL A 155 -0.12 18.21 -20.87
C VAL A 155 -1.37 18.27 -21.72
N VAL A 156 -1.23 18.28 -23.04
CA VAL A 156 -2.36 18.32 -23.96
C VAL A 156 -3.17 17.03 -23.86
N LEU A 157 -4.42 17.15 -23.45
CA LEU A 157 -5.39 16.07 -23.57
C LEU A 157 -5.78 15.90 -25.04
N HIS A 158 -5.85 14.68 -25.49
CA HIS A 158 -6.32 14.32 -26.82
C HIS A 158 -7.74 14.83 -27.02
N GLN A 159 -7.94 15.82 -27.90
CA GLN A 159 -9.26 16.08 -28.47
C GLN A 159 -9.43 15.18 -29.69
N PRO A 160 -10.49 14.36 -29.76
CA PRO A 160 -10.79 13.62 -30.98
C PRO A 160 -11.07 14.65 -32.09
N SER A 161 -10.19 14.75 -33.08
CA SER A 161 -10.46 15.54 -34.26
C SER A 161 -11.60 14.91 -35.04
N ALA A 162 -12.54 15.70 -35.51
CA ALA A 162 -13.70 15.28 -36.33
C ALA A 162 -13.29 14.69 -37.69
N SER A 163 -12.01 14.63 -38.01
CA SER A 163 -11.43 14.17 -39.28
C SER A 163 -10.56 12.92 -39.10
N GLY A 164 -10.99 11.88 -38.46
CA GLY A 164 -10.48 10.50 -38.58
C GLY A 164 -8.95 10.25 -38.58
N ASP A 165 -8.13 11.26 -38.66
CA ASP A 165 -6.68 11.18 -38.65
C ASP A 165 -6.18 11.46 -37.23
N SER A 166 -5.99 10.36 -36.49
CA SER A 166 -5.55 10.38 -35.09
C SER A 166 -4.03 10.60 -35.03
N ASP A 167 -3.57 11.83 -35.23
CA ASP A 167 -2.24 12.24 -34.78
C ASP A 167 -2.27 12.33 -33.26
N SER A 168 -2.28 11.15 -32.64
CA SER A 168 -2.36 10.98 -31.20
C SER A 168 -0.98 11.21 -30.59
N ARG A 169 -0.66 12.46 -30.26
CA ARG A 169 0.45 12.83 -29.37
C ARG A 169 0.19 12.31 -27.97
N ARG A 170 0.24 10.98 -27.82
CA ARG A 170 0.11 10.30 -26.52
C ARG A 170 1.46 10.23 -25.86
N LEU A 171 1.70 11.07 -24.86
CA LEU A 171 2.81 10.87 -23.93
C LEU A 171 2.57 9.68 -22.99
N GLN A 172 1.36 9.11 -22.97
CA GLN A 172 1.13 7.89 -22.21
C GLN A 172 1.92 6.73 -22.82
N PRO A 173 2.88 6.18 -22.07
CA PRO A 173 3.66 5.05 -22.54
C PRO A 173 2.74 3.86 -22.84
N SER A 174 2.75 3.37 -24.08
CA SER A 174 1.98 2.19 -24.50
C SER A 174 2.34 0.91 -23.70
N ALA A 175 3.52 0.89 -23.08
CA ALA A 175 4.01 -0.21 -22.27
C ALA A 175 3.33 -0.39 -20.88
N VAL A 176 2.38 0.49 -20.49
CA VAL A 176 1.65 0.34 -19.21
C VAL A 176 0.67 -0.84 -19.23
N ARG A 177 0.40 -1.43 -20.40
CA ARG A 177 -0.66 -2.44 -20.57
C ARG A 177 -0.33 -3.87 -20.16
N SER A 178 0.93 -4.20 -19.88
CA SER A 178 1.28 -5.54 -19.37
C SER A 178 1.99 -5.44 -18.03
N VAL A 179 1.24 -5.15 -16.97
CA VAL A 179 1.74 -5.47 -15.63
C VAL A 179 1.71 -7.00 -15.54
N GLN A 180 2.87 -7.61 -15.74
CA GLN A 180 3.04 -9.03 -15.40
C GLN A 180 2.88 -9.15 -13.88
N LEU A 181 1.66 -9.42 -13.46
CA LEU A 181 1.37 -9.68 -12.06
C LEU A 181 2.00 -11.02 -11.70
N LYS A 182 2.91 -10.99 -10.75
CA LYS A 182 3.52 -12.21 -10.22
C LYS A 182 2.66 -12.76 -9.07
N TRP A 183 2.50 -14.06 -9.04
CA TRP A 183 1.70 -14.81 -8.07
C TRP A 183 2.56 -15.89 -7.42
N LEU A 184 2.23 -16.24 -6.20
CA LEU A 184 2.84 -17.39 -5.54
C LEU A 184 1.85 -18.54 -5.46
N THR A 185 2.30 -19.74 -5.82
CA THR A 185 1.58 -20.95 -5.47
C THR A 185 1.61 -21.17 -3.95
N PRO A 186 0.72 -21.98 -3.38
CA PRO A 186 0.78 -22.32 -1.95
C PRO A 186 2.11 -22.93 -1.53
N ARG A 187 2.77 -23.68 -2.43
CA ARG A 187 4.08 -24.31 -2.20
C ARG A 187 5.17 -23.25 -2.17
N ALA A 188 5.24 -22.39 -3.17
CA ALA A 188 6.21 -21.30 -3.24
C ALA A 188 6.05 -20.32 -2.08
N TYR A 189 4.80 -19.96 -1.70
CA TYR A 189 4.55 -19.13 -0.52
C TYR A 189 5.09 -19.75 0.76
N ARG A 190 4.80 -21.04 1.03
CA ARG A 190 5.29 -21.72 2.22
C ARG A 190 6.81 -21.73 2.25
N ARG A 191 7.46 -22.09 1.12
CA ARG A 191 8.93 -22.12 1.02
C ARG A 191 9.55 -20.74 1.28
N TRP A 192 9.02 -19.68 0.63
CA TRP A 192 9.46 -18.33 0.89
C TRP A 192 9.25 -17.89 2.34
N ARG A 193 8.09 -18.16 2.90
CA ARG A 193 7.75 -17.84 4.30
C ARG A 193 8.71 -18.52 5.28
N ASP A 194 8.92 -19.82 5.11
CA ASP A 194 9.70 -20.62 6.04
C ASP A 194 11.19 -20.29 5.95
N VAL A 195 11.72 -20.12 4.74
CA VAL A 195 13.11 -19.73 4.52
C VAL A 195 13.31 -18.25 4.85
N GLY A 196 12.55 -17.35 4.27
CA GLY A 196 12.76 -15.92 4.39
C GLY A 196 12.44 -15.36 5.79
N LEU A 197 11.35 -15.81 6.39
CA LEU A 197 10.86 -15.29 7.68
C LEU A 197 10.99 -16.25 8.85
N GLY A 198 10.95 -17.56 8.59
CA GLY A 198 10.86 -18.60 9.62
C GLY A 198 12.20 -19.17 10.08
N GLY A 199 13.31 -18.79 9.45
CA GLY A 199 14.65 -19.26 9.83
C GLY A 199 14.93 -20.73 9.45
N TYR A 200 14.30 -21.22 8.39
CA TYR A 200 14.64 -22.50 7.77
C TYR A 200 15.62 -22.31 6.61
N ARG A 201 16.26 -23.38 6.20
CA ARG A 201 17.12 -23.46 5.02
C ARG A 201 16.30 -23.97 3.83
N GLY A 202 16.86 -23.88 2.62
CA GLY A 202 16.23 -24.38 1.40
C GLY A 202 15.93 -25.88 1.40
N ASP A 203 16.71 -26.66 2.18
CA ASP A 203 16.52 -28.09 2.40
C ASP A 203 15.41 -28.45 3.44
N GLY A 204 14.74 -27.44 4.00
CA GLY A 204 13.70 -27.60 5.01
C GLY A 204 14.21 -27.79 6.45
N MET A 205 15.53 -27.81 6.64
CA MET A 205 16.12 -27.93 7.98
C MET A 205 16.17 -26.56 8.68
N ARG A 206 16.13 -26.58 10.00
CA ARG A 206 16.30 -25.35 10.80
C ARG A 206 17.71 -24.80 10.64
N ASP A 207 17.82 -23.52 10.35
CA ASP A 207 19.09 -22.82 10.28
C ASP A 207 19.62 -22.52 11.69
N THR A 208 20.67 -23.19 12.12
CA THR A 208 21.25 -23.04 13.47
C THR A 208 21.90 -21.66 13.68
N THR A 209 22.20 -20.94 12.60
CA THR A 209 22.77 -19.59 12.65
C THR A 209 21.70 -18.50 12.72
N TRP A 210 20.43 -18.85 12.49
CA TRP A 210 19.32 -17.91 12.52
C TRP A 210 19.15 -17.27 13.90
N ARG A 211 19.07 -15.95 13.92
CA ARG A 211 18.91 -15.14 15.14
C ARG A 211 17.68 -14.22 15.05
N GLY A 212 16.65 -14.66 14.34
CA GLY A 212 15.41 -13.89 14.19
C GLY A 212 14.75 -13.62 15.56
N ARG A 213 14.44 -12.36 15.80
CA ARG A 213 13.81 -11.92 17.07
C ARG A 213 12.31 -11.67 16.90
N ASN A 214 11.85 -11.53 15.65
CA ASN A 214 10.49 -11.17 15.31
C ASN A 214 9.79 -12.21 14.44
N ASP A 215 10.26 -13.46 14.46
CA ASP A 215 9.76 -14.53 13.59
C ASP A 215 8.25 -14.70 13.75
N GLY A 216 7.77 -14.84 14.99
CA GLY A 216 6.34 -14.99 15.28
C GLY A 216 5.49 -13.84 14.71
N ARG A 217 5.97 -12.60 14.83
CA ARG A 217 5.31 -11.42 14.26
C ARG A 217 5.29 -11.48 12.73
N ASN A 218 6.46 -11.74 12.14
CA ASN A 218 6.63 -11.68 10.70
C ASN A 218 5.86 -12.80 9.99
N LEU A 219 5.88 -14.01 10.58
CA LEU A 219 5.09 -15.14 10.10
C LEU A 219 3.59 -14.88 10.22
N ALA A 220 3.12 -14.39 11.38
CA ALA A 220 1.71 -14.08 11.60
C ALA A 220 1.21 -13.00 10.62
N PHE A 221 2.02 -11.97 10.34
CA PHE A 221 1.67 -10.95 9.38
C PHE A 221 1.58 -11.49 7.94
N ALA A 222 2.55 -12.28 7.51
CA ALA A 222 2.53 -12.90 6.19
C ALA A 222 1.31 -13.82 6.02
N GLU A 223 0.99 -14.65 7.03
CA GLU A 223 -0.21 -15.49 7.04
C GLU A 223 -1.51 -14.68 7.01
N ALA A 224 -1.56 -13.57 7.75
CA ALA A 224 -2.71 -12.66 7.72
C ALA A 224 -2.96 -12.12 6.31
N LEU A 225 -1.93 -11.61 5.63
CA LEU A 225 -2.05 -11.11 4.26
C LEU A 225 -2.39 -12.22 3.25
N TRP A 226 -1.73 -13.39 3.38
CA TRP A 226 -1.95 -14.54 2.52
C TRP A 226 -3.38 -15.06 2.58
N SER A 227 -3.97 -15.08 3.78
CA SER A 227 -5.32 -15.64 4.00
C SER A 227 -6.46 -14.66 3.77
N SER A 228 -6.19 -13.35 3.85
CA SER A 228 -7.24 -12.32 3.82
C SER A 228 -7.22 -11.43 2.58
N GLY A 229 -6.10 -11.37 1.84
CA GLY A 229 -5.92 -10.46 0.73
C GLY A 229 -5.93 -8.98 1.12
N LEU A 230 -5.71 -8.65 2.38
CA LEU A 230 -5.59 -7.26 2.83
C LEU A 230 -4.42 -6.55 2.15
N ARG A 231 -4.59 -5.24 1.87
CA ARG A 231 -3.47 -4.41 1.42
C ARG A 231 -2.46 -4.24 2.56
N LEU A 232 -1.22 -3.98 2.22
CA LEU A 232 -0.14 -3.74 3.19
C LEU A 232 -0.57 -2.77 4.30
N ARG A 233 -1.12 -1.61 3.93
CA ARG A 233 -1.58 -0.61 4.91
C ARG A 233 -2.75 -1.13 5.75
N GLU A 234 -3.69 -1.83 5.15
CA GLU A 234 -4.85 -2.40 5.85
C GLU A 234 -4.40 -3.42 6.91
N GLY A 235 -3.62 -4.42 6.50
CA GLY A 235 -3.10 -5.45 7.39
C GLY A 235 -2.10 -4.93 8.41
N GLY A 236 -1.21 -4.02 7.98
CA GLY A 236 -0.13 -3.47 8.82
C GLY A 236 -0.60 -2.48 9.89
N THR A 237 -1.86 -2.04 9.82
CA THR A 237 -2.42 -1.08 10.79
C THR A 237 -3.60 -1.64 11.59
N LEU A 238 -3.81 -2.95 11.58
CA LEU A 238 -4.84 -3.60 12.40
C LEU A 238 -4.62 -3.31 13.88
N VAL A 239 -5.71 -3.05 14.57
CA VAL A 239 -5.75 -2.90 16.03
C VAL A 239 -6.36 -4.16 16.67
N LEU A 240 -6.05 -4.41 17.93
CA LEU A 240 -6.52 -5.61 18.66
C LEU A 240 -8.05 -5.76 18.59
N GLY A 241 -8.79 -4.65 18.65
CA GLY A 241 -10.25 -4.66 18.55
C GLY A 241 -10.81 -4.97 17.15
N GLU A 242 -9.99 -5.07 16.12
CA GLU A 242 -10.39 -5.47 14.76
C GLU A 242 -10.10 -6.94 14.47
N ILE A 243 -9.38 -7.64 15.36
CA ILE A 243 -9.09 -9.07 15.21
C ILE A 243 -10.27 -9.86 15.79
N PRO A 244 -10.94 -10.68 14.99
CA PRO A 244 -12.00 -11.54 15.49
C PRO A 244 -11.42 -12.62 16.39
N ASN A 245 -12.18 -13.06 17.38
CA ASN A 245 -11.77 -14.18 18.21
C ASN A 245 -11.59 -15.45 17.36
N ALA A 246 -10.54 -16.20 17.63
CA ALA A 246 -10.31 -17.47 16.99
C ALA A 246 -11.34 -18.50 17.51
N ASP A 247 -12.44 -18.66 16.78
CA ASP A 247 -13.37 -19.74 17.01
C ASP A 247 -12.86 -20.99 16.28
N SER A 248 -12.61 -22.05 17.01
CA SER A 248 -12.10 -23.33 16.47
C SER A 248 -13.11 -24.03 15.54
N GLN A 249 -14.37 -23.60 15.54
CA GLN A 249 -15.44 -24.19 14.73
C GLN A 249 -15.52 -23.59 13.33
N VAL A 250 -14.96 -22.38 13.10
CA VAL A 250 -15.04 -21.68 11.81
C VAL A 250 -13.71 -21.72 11.08
N ARG A 251 -13.76 -22.11 9.82
CA ARG A 251 -12.60 -22.15 8.94
C ARG A 251 -12.07 -20.75 8.59
N TYR A 252 -12.98 -19.79 8.48
CA TYR A 252 -12.70 -18.38 8.25
C TYR A 252 -13.60 -17.52 9.13
N ALA A 253 -12.99 -16.55 9.80
CA ALA A 253 -13.72 -15.55 10.57
C ALA A 253 -13.87 -14.27 9.74
N LYS A 254 -15.01 -13.62 9.89
CA LYS A 254 -15.34 -12.34 9.25
C LYS A 254 -14.88 -11.20 10.14
N ALA A 255 -14.23 -10.20 9.55
CA ALA A 255 -13.84 -8.95 10.18
C ALA A 255 -14.07 -7.77 9.24
N ARG A 256 -13.83 -6.55 9.71
CA ARG A 256 -14.04 -5.33 8.94
C ARG A 256 -12.83 -4.42 8.96
N VAL A 257 -12.43 -3.92 7.80
CA VAL A 257 -11.42 -2.88 7.65
C VAL A 257 -12.08 -1.51 7.43
N GLY A 258 -11.63 -0.51 8.22
CA GLY A 258 -12.17 0.86 8.19
C GLY A 258 -11.79 1.62 6.90
N GLN A 259 -12.64 2.57 6.51
CA GLN A 259 -12.46 3.35 5.27
C GLN A 259 -11.18 4.19 5.27
N ALA A 260 -10.75 4.73 6.40
CA ALA A 260 -9.57 5.61 6.49
C ALA A 260 -8.27 4.88 6.14
N VAL A 261 -8.17 3.57 6.40
CA VAL A 261 -7.01 2.75 6.03
C VAL A 261 -7.20 2.05 4.68
N ALA A 262 -8.43 1.92 4.18
CA ALA A 262 -8.80 1.20 2.96
C ALA A 262 -9.05 2.11 1.74
N LYS A 263 -8.29 3.19 1.59
CA LYS A 263 -8.43 4.17 0.48
C LYS A 263 -9.87 4.69 0.30
N GLY A 264 -10.55 5.00 1.42
CA GLY A 264 -11.90 5.55 1.42
C GLY A 264 -13.03 4.52 1.30
N ARG A 265 -12.73 3.23 1.20
CA ARG A 265 -13.71 2.14 1.07
C ARG A 265 -13.53 1.10 2.16
N GLY A 266 -14.21 1.30 3.29
CA GLY A 266 -14.34 0.27 4.31
C GLY A 266 -15.06 -0.96 3.74
N ARG A 267 -14.61 -2.16 4.13
CA ARG A 267 -15.23 -3.41 3.69
C ARG A 267 -15.03 -4.52 4.72
N ASP A 268 -15.84 -5.53 4.58
CA ASP A 268 -15.62 -6.79 5.28
C ASP A 268 -14.48 -7.56 4.60
N PHE A 269 -13.77 -8.35 5.38
CA PHE A 269 -12.78 -9.30 4.90
C PHE A 269 -12.87 -10.60 5.72
N TRP A 270 -12.31 -11.65 5.18
CA TRP A 270 -12.25 -12.95 5.86
C TRP A 270 -10.80 -13.33 6.11
N ILE A 271 -10.54 -13.88 7.27
CA ILE A 271 -9.22 -14.36 7.68
C ILE A 271 -9.33 -15.79 8.17
N SER A 272 -8.37 -16.64 7.79
CA SER A 272 -8.41 -18.06 8.18
C SER A 272 -8.15 -18.25 9.67
N ALA A 273 -8.74 -19.31 10.26
CA ALA A 273 -8.48 -19.69 11.64
C ALA A 273 -6.99 -19.97 11.91
N ALA A 274 -6.26 -20.49 10.92
CA ALA A 274 -4.81 -20.71 11.04
C ALA A 274 -4.04 -19.38 11.18
N ALA A 275 -4.41 -18.36 10.39
CA ALA A 275 -3.79 -17.04 10.51
C ALA A 275 -4.16 -16.36 11.84
N LEU A 276 -5.41 -16.49 12.31
CA LEU A 276 -5.81 -16.00 13.63
C LEU A 276 -5.01 -16.65 14.73
N LYS A 277 -4.84 -17.97 14.70
CA LYS A 277 -4.01 -18.69 15.66
C LYS A 277 -2.55 -18.23 15.63
N SER A 278 -2.01 -17.91 14.45
CA SER A 278 -0.67 -17.32 14.32
C SER A 278 -0.60 -15.94 14.97
N ILE A 279 -1.62 -15.09 14.79
CA ILE A 279 -1.72 -13.79 15.43
C ILE A 279 -1.81 -13.94 16.94
N ASP A 280 -2.68 -14.81 17.44
CA ASP A 280 -2.83 -15.07 18.87
C ASP A 280 -1.53 -15.54 19.51
N ASN A 281 -0.85 -16.50 18.88
CA ASN A 281 0.46 -16.97 19.33
C ASN A 281 1.48 -15.82 19.42
N TYR A 282 1.51 -14.92 18.43
CA TYR A 282 2.34 -13.73 18.45
C TYR A 282 1.95 -12.79 19.60
N VAL A 283 0.64 -12.53 19.78
CA VAL A 283 0.12 -11.60 20.81
C VAL A 283 0.48 -12.08 22.21
N ILE A 284 0.30 -13.37 22.51
CA ILE A 284 0.56 -13.94 23.85
C ILE A 284 2.05 -14.20 24.14
N SER A 285 2.90 -14.23 23.10
CA SER A 285 4.33 -14.54 23.25
C SER A 285 5.23 -13.32 23.00
N THR A 286 5.73 -13.17 21.79
CA THR A 286 6.76 -12.16 21.46
C THR A 286 6.25 -10.72 21.59
N ARG A 287 4.97 -10.47 21.29
CA ARG A 287 4.35 -9.15 21.52
C ARG A 287 4.28 -8.85 23.03
N ALA A 288 3.79 -9.80 23.83
CA ALA A 288 3.71 -9.63 25.28
C ALA A 288 5.09 -9.37 25.90
N ALA A 289 6.13 -10.06 25.43
CA ALA A 289 7.50 -9.86 25.88
C ALA A 289 8.04 -8.44 25.49
N ALA A 290 7.74 -7.97 24.28
CA ALA A 290 8.10 -6.63 23.84
C ALA A 290 7.39 -5.54 24.65
N VAL A 291 6.10 -5.70 24.94
CA VAL A 291 5.31 -4.82 25.79
C VAL A 291 5.87 -4.79 27.21
N HIS A 292 6.18 -5.94 27.78
CA HIS A 292 6.76 -6.03 29.12
C HIS A 292 8.09 -5.25 29.22
N ARG A 293 9.00 -5.43 28.24
CA ARG A 293 10.26 -4.66 28.21
C ARG A 293 10.00 -3.16 28.09
N ALA A 294 9.11 -2.74 27.18
CA ALA A 294 8.80 -1.33 27.00
C ALA A 294 8.24 -0.68 28.27
N ARG A 295 7.41 -1.40 29.02
CA ARG A 295 6.91 -0.92 30.33
C ARG A 295 8.03 -0.83 31.37
N SER A 296 8.84 -1.86 31.50
CA SER A 296 9.94 -1.86 32.48
C SER A 296 10.99 -0.79 32.22
N GLU A 297 11.13 -0.37 30.96
CA GLU A 297 12.00 0.75 30.55
C GLU A 297 11.30 2.13 30.57
N GLY A 298 10.05 2.22 31.01
CA GLY A 298 9.30 3.47 31.07
C GLY A 298 9.00 4.11 29.70
N ARG A 299 9.07 3.34 28.60
CA ARG A 299 8.93 3.88 27.24
C ARG A 299 7.58 4.51 26.99
N TYR A 300 6.52 3.94 27.56
CA TYR A 300 5.17 4.47 27.39
C TYR A 300 4.95 5.73 28.24
N ASP A 301 5.69 5.88 29.33
CA ASP A 301 5.59 7.05 30.19
C ASP A 301 6.19 8.30 29.54
N ALA A 302 7.18 8.11 28.68
CA ALA A 302 7.80 9.18 27.90
C ALA A 302 6.96 9.72 26.73
N LEU A 303 5.86 9.02 26.36
CA LEU A 303 5.01 9.44 25.25
C LEU A 303 4.03 10.54 25.70
N THR A 304 3.98 11.63 24.98
CA THR A 304 3.11 12.78 25.31
C THR A 304 1.75 12.74 24.63
N ASP A 305 1.69 12.27 23.36
CA ASP A 305 0.48 12.28 22.55
C ASP A 305 -0.12 10.86 22.46
N ILE A 306 -0.63 10.36 23.58
CA ILE A 306 -1.32 9.05 23.59
C ILE A 306 -2.79 9.23 23.95
N LYS A 307 -3.62 8.34 23.40
CA LYS A 307 -5.05 8.22 23.63
C LYS A 307 -5.34 6.81 24.14
N VAL A 308 -5.78 6.73 25.36
CA VAL A 308 -6.10 5.46 26.01
C VAL A 308 -7.55 5.11 25.69
N VAL A 309 -7.76 3.98 25.04
CA VAL A 309 -9.09 3.47 24.71
C VAL A 309 -9.77 3.01 25.99
N ASP A 310 -10.91 3.61 26.31
CA ASP A 310 -11.76 3.22 27.44
C ASP A 310 -12.69 2.07 27.01
N THR A 311 -13.39 2.25 25.90
CA THR A 311 -14.33 1.24 25.35
C THR A 311 -14.49 1.41 23.84
N VAL A 312 -14.94 0.34 23.17
CA VAL A 312 -15.42 0.38 21.78
C VAL A 312 -16.88 -0.05 21.82
N ASP A 313 -17.79 0.80 21.38
CA ASP A 313 -19.22 0.52 21.40
C ASP A 313 -19.66 -0.35 20.19
N HIS A 314 -20.93 -0.78 20.19
CA HIS A 314 -21.51 -1.61 19.13
C HIS A 314 -21.62 -0.90 17.76
N HIS A 315 -21.54 0.43 17.73
CA HIS A 315 -21.43 1.24 16.51
C HIS A 315 -19.98 1.44 16.05
N ARG A 316 -19.02 0.71 16.64
CA ARG A 316 -17.58 0.84 16.37
C ARG A 316 -17.04 2.25 16.64
N ARG A 317 -17.57 2.93 17.65
CA ARG A 317 -17.01 4.18 18.16
C ARG A 317 -16.03 3.88 19.28
N VAL A 318 -14.85 4.45 19.14
CA VAL A 318 -13.78 4.36 20.13
C VAL A 318 -13.90 5.52 21.08
N HIS A 319 -14.21 5.24 22.34
CA HIS A 319 -14.16 6.20 23.42
C HIS A 319 -12.78 6.16 24.04
N PHE A 320 -12.16 7.30 24.20
CA PHE A 320 -10.80 7.38 24.71
C PHE A 320 -10.61 8.57 25.64
N THR A 321 -9.58 8.47 26.49
CA THR A 321 -9.10 9.56 27.32
C THR A 321 -7.64 9.85 26.97
N ASN A 322 -7.29 11.13 26.73
CA ASN A 322 -5.89 11.51 26.51
C ASN A 322 -5.13 11.66 27.85
N ARG A 323 -3.82 11.92 27.79
CA ARG A 323 -3.03 12.11 29.02
C ARG A 323 -3.45 13.30 29.89
N GLU A 324 -4.08 14.28 29.29
CA GLU A 324 -4.58 15.48 30.01
C GLU A 324 -5.94 15.21 30.67
N GLY A 325 -6.47 13.99 30.57
CA GLY A 325 -7.78 13.63 31.10
C GLY A 325 -8.97 14.04 30.21
N THR A 326 -8.71 14.61 29.04
CA THR A 326 -9.77 14.97 28.09
C THR A 326 -10.33 13.74 27.41
N LYS A 327 -11.63 13.60 27.47
CA LYS A 327 -12.36 12.50 26.83
C LYS A 327 -12.74 12.85 25.40
N GLY A 328 -12.60 11.86 24.51
CA GLY A 328 -12.96 11.98 23.11
C GLY A 328 -13.65 10.73 22.59
N THR A 329 -14.31 10.89 21.44
CA THR A 329 -14.95 9.77 20.73
C THR A 329 -14.69 9.91 19.25
N VAL A 330 -14.29 8.80 18.61
CA VAL A 330 -14.01 8.76 17.17
C VAL A 330 -14.49 7.43 16.57
N PRO A 331 -15.12 7.42 15.38
CA PRO A 331 -15.43 6.17 14.70
C PRO A 331 -14.12 5.41 14.36
N LEU A 332 -14.06 4.13 14.68
CA LEU A 332 -12.90 3.27 14.35
C LEU A 332 -12.59 3.28 12.83
N ASP A 333 -13.63 3.31 12.01
CA ASP A 333 -13.54 3.33 10.56
C ASP A 333 -12.91 4.65 10.03
N SER A 334 -12.90 5.72 10.83
CA SER A 334 -12.31 7.02 10.49
C SER A 334 -10.88 7.20 11.01
N LEU A 335 -10.37 6.27 11.83
CA LEU A 335 -9.00 6.33 12.33
C LEU A 335 -7.98 6.07 11.21
N ALA A 336 -7.28 7.13 10.80
CA ALA A 336 -6.18 7.02 9.85
C ALA A 336 -5.00 6.23 10.46
N TRP A 337 -4.14 5.71 9.62
CA TRP A 337 -3.03 4.86 10.05
C TRP A 337 -2.08 5.57 11.03
N ARG A 338 -1.87 6.88 10.87
CA ARG A 338 -1.03 7.69 11.79
C ARG A 338 -1.68 7.85 13.16
N ASP A 339 -3.00 8.05 13.18
CA ASP A 339 -3.73 8.19 14.44
C ASP A 339 -3.67 6.90 15.27
N ARG A 340 -3.77 5.74 14.60
CA ARG A 340 -3.70 4.42 15.24
C ARG A 340 -2.40 4.17 16.02
N LEU A 341 -1.29 4.82 15.61
CA LEU A 341 0.00 4.73 16.32
C LEU A 341 -0.06 5.31 17.74
N ASN A 342 -1.00 6.22 18.00
CA ASN A 342 -1.13 6.93 19.27
C ASN A 342 -2.23 6.33 20.17
N PHE A 343 -2.90 5.26 19.75
CA PHE A 343 -3.92 4.60 20.56
C PHE A 343 -3.33 3.46 21.40
N TYR A 344 -3.66 3.48 22.68
CA TYR A 344 -3.22 2.51 23.69
C TYR A 344 -4.42 1.96 24.44
N ILE A 345 -4.27 0.83 25.10
CA ILE A 345 -5.25 0.22 26.00
C ILE A 345 -4.64 -0.01 27.38
N THR A 346 -5.46 0.01 28.40
CA THR A 346 -5.09 -0.41 29.75
C THR A 346 -5.53 -1.86 29.96
N THR A 347 -4.60 -2.71 30.35
CA THR A 347 -4.85 -4.12 30.75
C THR A 347 -4.50 -4.29 32.22
N ASP A 348 -4.81 -5.45 32.79
CA ASP A 348 -4.42 -5.81 34.17
C ASP A 348 -2.90 -5.66 34.41
N ARG A 349 -2.12 -5.73 33.35
CA ARG A 349 -0.66 -5.62 33.38
C ARG A 349 -0.16 -4.18 33.12
N GLY A 350 -1.06 -3.23 32.87
CA GLY A 350 -0.75 -1.83 32.60
C GLY A 350 -0.98 -1.41 31.15
N LEU A 351 -0.44 -0.26 30.78
CA LEU A 351 -0.60 0.36 29.47
C LEU A 351 0.11 -0.43 28.36
N GLU A 352 -0.54 -0.60 27.20
CA GLU A 352 0.06 -1.20 26.00
C GLU A 352 -0.52 -0.61 24.71
N PRO A 353 0.23 -0.64 23.58
CA PRO A 353 -0.30 -0.19 22.30
C PRO A 353 -1.52 -0.97 21.86
N TRP A 354 -2.51 -0.27 21.27
CA TRP A 354 -3.69 -0.92 20.72
C TRP A 354 -3.43 -1.59 19.37
N MET A 355 -2.37 -1.15 18.66
CA MET A 355 -1.96 -1.83 17.43
C MET A 355 -1.48 -3.26 17.68
N VAL A 356 -1.83 -4.16 16.74
CA VAL A 356 -1.41 -5.57 16.77
C VAL A 356 0.11 -5.68 16.62
N TRP A 357 0.66 -5.03 15.60
CA TRP A 357 2.06 -5.20 15.20
C TRP A 357 2.97 -4.20 15.89
N LEU A 358 3.94 -4.72 16.63
CA LEU A 358 4.88 -3.90 17.39
C LEU A 358 6.32 -4.11 16.90
N SER A 359 7.14 -3.08 17.09
CA SER A 359 8.60 -3.18 16.98
C SER A 359 9.19 -3.98 18.14
N GLU A 360 10.48 -4.30 18.09
CA GLU A 360 11.21 -4.90 19.23
C GLU A 360 11.19 -3.99 20.46
N ALA A 361 11.08 -2.71 20.26
CA ALA A 361 10.97 -1.73 21.33
C ALA A 361 9.58 -1.69 21.99
N GLY A 362 8.63 -2.53 21.57
CA GLY A 362 7.28 -2.53 22.09
C GLY A 362 6.40 -1.37 21.63
N LEU A 363 6.87 -0.58 20.66
CA LEU A 363 6.12 0.53 20.07
C LEU A 363 5.38 0.09 18.80
N PRO A 364 4.27 0.75 18.43
CA PRO A 364 3.55 0.50 17.20
C PRO A 364 4.48 0.50 15.99
N LEU A 365 4.35 -0.52 15.12
CA LEU A 365 5.17 -0.67 13.93
C LEU A 365 4.53 0.09 12.76
N PRO A 366 5.19 1.11 12.18
CA PRO A 366 4.69 1.76 10.98
C PRO A 366 4.56 0.76 9.82
N TYR A 367 3.44 0.78 9.09
CA TYR A 367 3.16 -0.25 8.08
C TYR A 367 4.19 -0.29 6.93
N ARG A 368 4.87 0.81 6.63
CA ARG A 368 5.94 0.85 5.61
C ARG A 368 7.17 0.02 5.99
N THR A 369 7.40 -0.24 7.28
CA THR A 369 8.51 -1.08 7.75
C THR A 369 8.40 -2.51 7.21
N TRP A 370 7.20 -2.96 6.87
CA TRP A 370 6.99 -4.28 6.30
C TRP A 370 7.65 -4.47 4.93
N GLU A 371 7.78 -3.41 4.13
CA GLU A 371 8.48 -3.45 2.83
C GLU A 371 9.95 -3.86 3.03
N ALA A 372 10.62 -3.27 4.02
CA ALA A 372 12.00 -3.63 4.36
C ALA A 372 12.11 -5.06 4.93
N ILE A 373 11.11 -5.50 5.71
CA ILE A 373 11.06 -6.88 6.25
C ILE A 373 10.93 -7.90 5.11
N PHE A 374 10.07 -7.63 4.12
CA PHE A 374 9.92 -8.50 2.95
C PHE A 374 11.16 -8.49 2.07
N SER A 375 11.80 -7.32 1.89
CA SER A 375 13.08 -7.24 1.18
C SER A 375 14.15 -8.10 1.84
N ALA A 376 14.34 -7.97 3.15
CA ALA A 376 15.29 -8.79 3.89
C ALA A 376 14.98 -10.30 3.81
N ALA A 377 13.70 -10.67 3.75
CA ALA A 377 13.29 -12.06 3.54
C ALA A 377 13.66 -12.56 2.13
N ASN A 378 13.48 -11.72 1.11
CA ASN A 378 13.90 -12.04 -0.27
C ASN A 378 15.42 -12.21 -0.38
N ASP A 379 16.19 -11.29 0.22
CA ASP A 379 17.66 -11.36 0.25
C ASP A 379 18.12 -12.65 0.91
N ARG A 380 17.47 -13.07 1.99
CA ARG A 380 17.76 -14.34 2.65
C ARG A 380 17.42 -15.54 1.77
N CYS A 381 16.28 -15.54 1.10
CA CYS A 381 15.90 -16.60 0.15
C CYS A 381 16.98 -16.73 -0.94
N GLN A 382 17.35 -15.62 -1.56
CA GLN A 382 18.38 -15.58 -2.59
C GLN A 382 19.73 -16.12 -2.09
N ASN A 383 20.19 -15.68 -0.91
CA ASN A 383 21.44 -16.13 -0.30
C ASN A 383 21.46 -17.63 0.04
N LEU A 384 20.31 -18.23 0.21
CA LEU A 384 20.15 -19.68 0.47
C LEU A 384 19.74 -20.47 -0.78
N GLY A 385 19.87 -19.89 -1.97
CA GLY A 385 19.59 -20.56 -3.24
C GLY A 385 18.09 -20.82 -3.51
N VAL A 386 17.20 -20.07 -2.83
CA VAL A 386 15.76 -20.14 -3.06
C VAL A 386 15.35 -18.95 -3.92
N ASP A 387 15.16 -19.19 -5.23
CA ASP A 387 14.79 -18.14 -6.20
C ASP A 387 13.28 -17.83 -6.12
N ILE A 388 12.85 -17.32 -4.99
CA ILE A 388 11.48 -16.85 -4.77
C ILE A 388 11.52 -15.44 -4.23
N HIS A 389 10.98 -14.50 -4.98
CA HIS A 389 10.81 -13.11 -4.57
C HIS A 389 9.34 -12.84 -4.23
N CYS A 390 9.07 -12.27 -3.06
CA CYS A 390 7.73 -11.93 -2.61
C CYS A 390 7.67 -10.48 -2.10
N HIS A 391 6.59 -9.80 -2.39
CA HIS A 391 6.24 -8.52 -1.77
C HIS A 391 4.77 -8.54 -1.30
N PRO A 392 4.36 -7.67 -0.37
CA PRO A 392 3.02 -7.74 0.23
C PRO A 392 1.86 -7.72 -0.78
N HIS A 393 2.04 -7.04 -1.91
CA HIS A 393 1.00 -6.95 -2.94
C HIS A 393 0.83 -8.28 -3.70
N MET A 394 1.92 -9.06 -3.87
CA MET A 394 1.85 -10.41 -4.44
C MET A 394 0.99 -11.36 -3.59
N LEU A 395 1.07 -11.27 -2.26
CA LEU A 395 0.24 -12.09 -1.37
C LEU A 395 -1.25 -11.82 -1.58
N ARG A 396 -1.60 -10.55 -1.80
CA ARG A 396 -2.98 -10.16 -2.12
C ARG A 396 -3.42 -10.66 -3.50
N HIS A 397 -2.54 -10.59 -4.51
CA HIS A 397 -2.84 -11.14 -5.83
C HIS A 397 -3.01 -12.66 -5.77
N SER A 398 -2.10 -13.34 -5.06
CA SER A 398 -2.19 -14.79 -4.86
C SER A 398 -3.47 -15.21 -4.11
N PHE A 399 -3.91 -14.42 -3.13
CA PHE A 399 -5.21 -14.61 -2.47
C PHE A 399 -6.36 -14.49 -3.47
N ALA A 400 -6.36 -13.44 -4.29
CA ALA A 400 -7.40 -13.19 -5.26
C ALA A 400 -7.53 -14.30 -6.30
N LEU A 401 -6.39 -14.73 -6.84
CA LEU A 401 -6.35 -15.84 -7.80
C LEU A 401 -6.88 -17.14 -7.19
N ARG A 402 -6.41 -17.49 -5.98
CA ARG A 402 -6.90 -18.69 -5.28
C ARG A 402 -8.41 -18.64 -5.01
N MET A 403 -8.92 -17.47 -4.59
CA MET A 403 -10.36 -17.31 -4.37
C MET A 403 -11.14 -17.44 -5.67
N LEU A 404 -10.66 -16.84 -6.77
CA LEU A 404 -11.29 -16.91 -8.06
C LEU A 404 -11.32 -18.35 -8.58
N VAL A 405 -10.17 -19.04 -8.54
CA VAL A 405 -10.05 -20.46 -8.92
C VAL A 405 -10.97 -21.34 -8.08
N THR A 406 -10.98 -21.13 -6.75
CA THR A 406 -11.84 -21.89 -5.83
C THR A 406 -13.32 -21.68 -6.14
N LEU A 407 -13.72 -20.43 -6.43
CA LEU A 407 -15.11 -20.10 -6.77
C LEU A 407 -15.53 -20.69 -8.12
N ILE A 408 -14.66 -20.61 -9.12
CA ILE A 408 -14.91 -21.22 -10.45
C ILE A 408 -15.01 -22.74 -10.30
N TYR A 409 -14.06 -23.38 -9.63
CA TYR A 409 -14.05 -24.82 -9.39
C TYR A 409 -15.28 -25.30 -8.61
N ALA A 410 -15.65 -24.61 -7.56
CA ALA A 410 -16.87 -24.92 -6.79
C ALA A 410 -18.13 -24.78 -7.64
N HIS A 411 -18.14 -23.81 -8.55
CA HIS A 411 -19.26 -23.53 -9.42
C HIS A 411 -19.41 -24.58 -10.55
N GLU A 412 -18.30 -25.07 -11.10
CA GLU A 412 -18.34 -25.95 -12.29
C GLU A 412 -18.32 -27.45 -11.96
N ARG A 413 -17.66 -27.87 -10.90
CA ARG A 413 -17.47 -29.30 -10.60
C ARG A 413 -18.21 -29.84 -9.38
N LYS A 414 -18.28 -29.08 -8.30
CA LYS A 414 -18.79 -29.62 -7.02
C LYS A 414 -20.31 -29.73 -6.96
N MET A 415 -21.04 -29.12 -7.91
CA MET A 415 -22.50 -29.08 -7.85
C MET A 415 -23.23 -29.99 -8.85
N GLY A 416 -22.53 -30.62 -9.79
CA GLY A 416 -23.16 -31.48 -10.80
C GLY A 416 -24.32 -30.81 -11.57
N ILE A 417 -24.30 -29.47 -11.63
CA ILE A 417 -25.40 -28.65 -12.10
C ILE A 417 -25.40 -28.53 -13.64
N THR A 418 -26.58 -28.61 -14.20
CA THR A 418 -26.81 -28.39 -15.64
C THR A 418 -26.52 -26.96 -16.07
N PRO A 419 -26.31 -26.65 -17.35
CA PRO A 419 -26.13 -25.27 -17.84
C PRO A 419 -27.26 -24.31 -17.50
N ALA A 420 -28.48 -24.80 -17.31
CA ALA A 420 -29.62 -24.00 -16.86
C ALA A 420 -29.54 -23.65 -15.38
N GLU A 421 -29.22 -24.62 -14.54
CA GLU A 421 -29.02 -24.45 -13.10
C GLU A 421 -27.79 -23.56 -12.81
N ARG A 422 -26.74 -23.61 -13.66
CA ARG A 422 -25.58 -22.69 -13.57
C ARG A 422 -25.99 -21.23 -13.77
N ARG A 423 -26.93 -20.95 -14.68
CA ARG A 423 -27.45 -19.59 -14.89
C ARG A 423 -28.24 -19.11 -13.68
N GLU A 424 -29.08 -19.97 -13.12
CA GLU A 424 -29.86 -19.70 -11.93
C GLU A 424 -28.97 -19.50 -10.71
N TYR A 425 -27.95 -20.33 -10.55
CA TYR A 425 -26.95 -20.19 -9.47
C TYR A 425 -26.19 -18.88 -9.53
N ARG A 426 -25.74 -18.44 -10.75
CA ARG A 426 -25.12 -17.12 -10.93
C ARG A 426 -26.09 -15.98 -10.59
N HIS A 427 -27.37 -16.19 -10.84
CA HIS A 427 -28.41 -15.21 -10.49
C HIS A 427 -28.60 -15.10 -8.97
N ILE A 428 -28.53 -16.22 -8.26
CA ILE A 428 -28.72 -16.29 -6.81
C ILE A 428 -27.44 -15.90 -6.03
N PHE A 429 -26.28 -16.41 -6.44
CA PHE A 429 -25.03 -16.29 -5.70
C PHE A 429 -24.04 -15.26 -6.28
N GLY A 430 -24.32 -14.70 -7.45
CA GLY A 430 -23.53 -13.70 -8.13
C GLY A 430 -22.37 -14.25 -8.98
N ASP A 431 -21.79 -13.37 -9.77
CA ASP A 431 -20.63 -13.67 -10.61
C ASP A 431 -19.37 -13.83 -9.74
N PRO A 432 -18.57 -14.91 -9.89
CA PRO A 432 -17.29 -15.09 -9.17
C PRO A 432 -16.35 -13.88 -9.25
N TRP A 433 -16.34 -13.16 -10.37
CA TRP A 433 -15.56 -11.95 -10.56
C TRP A 433 -16.02 -10.79 -9.66
N VAL A 434 -17.34 -10.62 -9.52
CA VAL A 434 -17.94 -9.62 -8.62
C VAL A 434 -17.67 -9.98 -7.16
N LEU A 435 -17.72 -11.27 -6.82
CA LEU A 435 -17.38 -11.71 -5.46
C LEU A 435 -15.92 -11.41 -5.11
N VAL A 436 -14.98 -11.74 -6.00
CA VAL A 436 -13.55 -11.44 -5.80
C VAL A 436 -13.30 -9.93 -5.80
N GLN A 437 -13.96 -9.15 -6.67
CA GLN A 437 -13.92 -7.70 -6.64
C GLN A 437 -14.31 -7.15 -5.26
N THR A 438 -15.41 -7.66 -4.71
CA THR A 438 -15.93 -7.24 -3.39
C THR A 438 -14.94 -7.59 -2.28
N LEU A 439 -14.41 -8.81 -2.27
CA LEU A 439 -13.39 -9.27 -1.31
C LEU A 439 -12.13 -8.39 -1.34
N LEU A 440 -11.70 -7.99 -2.53
CA LEU A 440 -10.55 -7.14 -2.72
C LEU A 440 -10.86 -5.65 -2.49
N GLY A 441 -12.11 -5.23 -2.61
CA GLY A 441 -12.51 -3.81 -2.61
C GLY A 441 -11.92 -3.06 -3.82
N HIS A 442 -12.01 -3.65 -5.01
CA HIS A 442 -11.74 -2.96 -6.27
C HIS A 442 -12.91 -2.05 -6.65
N VAL A 443 -12.62 -0.94 -7.32
CA VAL A 443 -13.64 0.03 -7.74
C VAL A 443 -14.54 -0.56 -8.81
N ASN A 444 -13.94 -1.22 -9.81
CA ASN A 444 -14.60 -1.77 -10.98
C ASN A 444 -14.27 -3.24 -11.17
N VAL A 445 -15.19 -4.00 -11.74
CA VAL A 445 -14.97 -5.41 -12.14
C VAL A 445 -13.92 -5.50 -13.23
N GLU A 446 -13.86 -4.52 -14.13
CA GLU A 446 -12.84 -4.44 -15.18
C GLU A 446 -11.43 -4.50 -14.56
N THR A 447 -11.16 -3.74 -13.49
CA THR A 447 -9.85 -3.82 -12.80
C THR A 447 -9.54 -5.24 -12.31
N THR A 448 -10.55 -5.99 -11.89
CA THR A 448 -10.36 -7.39 -11.47
C THR A 448 -10.13 -8.28 -12.68
N ARG A 449 -10.89 -8.08 -13.75
CA ARG A 449 -10.73 -8.83 -15.00
C ARG A 449 -9.40 -8.57 -15.68
N ASP A 450 -9.01 -7.32 -15.84
CA ASP A 450 -7.73 -6.93 -16.45
C ASP A 450 -6.53 -7.51 -15.71
N CYS A 451 -6.64 -7.65 -14.39
CA CYS A 451 -5.58 -8.23 -13.56
C CYS A 451 -5.53 -9.76 -13.62
N TYR A 452 -6.70 -10.43 -13.75
CA TYR A 452 -6.83 -11.85 -13.44
C TYR A 452 -7.41 -12.68 -14.60
N LEU A 453 -7.81 -12.04 -15.69
CA LEU A 453 -8.41 -12.75 -16.84
C LEU A 453 -7.40 -13.67 -17.53
N GLU A 454 -6.17 -13.21 -17.76
CA GLU A 454 -5.15 -13.96 -18.49
C GLU A 454 -4.80 -15.30 -17.82
N PRO A 455 -4.48 -15.35 -16.49
CA PRO A 455 -4.25 -16.63 -15.82
C PRO A 455 -5.45 -17.57 -15.77
N VAL A 456 -6.67 -17.00 -15.77
CA VAL A 456 -7.92 -17.78 -15.65
C VAL A 456 -8.47 -18.21 -17.01
N SER A 457 -8.16 -17.49 -18.09
CA SER A 457 -8.60 -17.85 -19.46
C SER A 457 -7.97 -19.16 -19.92
N GLY A 458 -6.67 -19.36 -19.65
CA GLY A 458 -6.00 -20.63 -19.90
C GLY A 458 -6.67 -21.78 -19.15
N LEU A 459 -7.06 -21.54 -17.92
CA LEU A 459 -7.75 -22.48 -17.05
C LEU A 459 -9.11 -22.92 -17.59
N GLN A 460 -9.91 -21.98 -18.07
CA GLN A 460 -11.21 -22.30 -18.65
C GLN A 460 -11.06 -23.13 -19.93
N VAL A 461 -10.06 -22.82 -20.75
CA VAL A 461 -9.76 -23.59 -21.97
C VAL A 461 -9.28 -24.99 -21.63
N ASP A 462 -8.38 -25.17 -20.66
CA ASP A 462 -7.88 -26.46 -20.24
C ASP A 462 -8.98 -27.33 -19.59
N LEU A 463 -9.88 -26.71 -18.81
CA LEU A 463 -11.03 -27.40 -18.23
C LEU A 463 -12.05 -27.85 -19.29
N PHE A 464 -12.18 -27.11 -20.41
CA PHE A 464 -13.04 -27.49 -21.54
C PHE A 464 -12.42 -28.53 -22.43
N LEU A 465 -11.10 -28.56 -22.55
CA LEU A 465 -10.38 -29.47 -23.44
C LEU A 465 -10.00 -30.82 -22.77
N ASN A 466 -9.82 -30.84 -21.46
CA ASN A 466 -9.44 -32.02 -20.71
C ASN A 466 -10.58 -32.47 -19.78
N ASP A 467 -11.52 -33.22 -20.33
CA ASP A 467 -12.59 -33.90 -19.56
C ASP A 467 -12.06 -34.96 -18.59
N ASP A 468 -10.76 -35.31 -18.70
CA ASP A 468 -10.08 -36.38 -17.94
C ASP A 468 -9.35 -35.97 -16.69
N VAL A 469 -9.45 -34.71 -16.21
CA VAL A 469 -8.87 -34.34 -14.92
C VAL A 469 -9.68 -35.03 -13.81
N ALA A 470 -9.09 -36.06 -13.21
CA ALA A 470 -9.70 -36.94 -12.25
C ALA A 470 -10.52 -36.18 -11.16
N GLU A 471 -11.69 -36.71 -10.81
CA GLU A 471 -12.62 -36.13 -9.84
C GLU A 471 -11.97 -35.87 -8.45
N ASP A 472 -10.81 -36.45 -8.17
CA ASP A 472 -10.06 -36.39 -6.91
C ASP A 472 -8.91 -35.37 -6.88
N THR A 473 -8.69 -34.57 -7.93
CA THR A 473 -7.60 -33.58 -7.95
C THR A 473 -7.85 -32.50 -6.90
N SER A 474 -6.93 -32.34 -5.98
CA SER A 474 -7.05 -31.29 -4.94
C SER A 474 -6.94 -29.89 -5.57
N ILE A 475 -7.58 -28.88 -4.95
CA ILE A 475 -7.46 -27.47 -5.40
C ILE A 475 -5.98 -27.03 -5.43
N ALA A 476 -5.13 -27.59 -4.58
CA ALA A 476 -3.71 -27.28 -4.54
C ALA A 476 -2.98 -27.84 -5.76
N ASP A 477 -3.27 -29.07 -6.17
CA ASP A 477 -2.69 -29.72 -7.35
C ASP A 477 -3.18 -29.03 -8.61
N PHE A 478 -4.43 -28.59 -8.63
CA PHE A 478 -5.01 -27.82 -9.71
C PHE A 478 -4.33 -26.45 -9.87
N ILE A 479 -4.08 -25.72 -8.78
CA ILE A 479 -3.33 -24.46 -8.82
C ILE A 479 -1.90 -24.68 -9.29
N THR A 480 -1.26 -25.79 -8.92
CA THR A 480 0.09 -26.16 -9.37
C THR A 480 0.10 -26.46 -10.87
N HIS A 481 -0.92 -27.15 -11.39
CA HIS A 481 -1.07 -27.39 -12.82
C HIS A 481 -1.22 -26.07 -13.62
N ILE A 482 -2.01 -25.14 -13.12
CA ILE A 482 -2.15 -23.80 -13.72
C ILE A 482 -0.81 -23.04 -13.68
N ALA A 483 -0.07 -23.14 -12.59
CA ALA A 483 1.21 -22.47 -12.43
C ALA A 483 2.20 -22.89 -13.53
N ALA A 484 2.18 -24.15 -13.93
CA ALA A 484 3.04 -24.68 -14.98
C ALA A 484 2.71 -24.11 -16.38
N ALA A 485 1.46 -23.67 -16.59
CA ALA A 485 0.99 -23.19 -17.90
C ALA A 485 0.93 -21.66 -18.02
N ALA A 486 0.94 -20.92 -16.92
CA ALA A 486 0.72 -19.46 -16.92
C ALA A 486 1.99 -18.65 -16.65
N PRO A 487 2.43 -17.78 -17.59
CA PRO A 487 3.54 -16.86 -17.33
C PRO A 487 3.19 -15.91 -16.19
N GLY A 488 4.08 -15.78 -15.22
CA GLY A 488 3.92 -14.87 -14.07
C GLY A 488 3.48 -15.55 -12.77
N ILE A 489 3.17 -16.85 -12.78
CA ILE A 489 3.00 -17.64 -11.56
C ILE A 489 4.36 -18.17 -11.11
N VAL A 490 4.75 -17.88 -9.88
CA VAL A 490 6.00 -18.36 -9.28
C VAL A 490 5.70 -19.66 -8.55
N ASP A 491 6.26 -20.76 -9.03
CA ASP A 491 6.27 -22.05 -8.35
C ASP A 491 7.71 -22.53 -8.15
N THR A 492 7.89 -23.53 -7.32
CA THR A 492 9.20 -24.15 -7.10
C THR A 492 9.28 -25.38 -7.98
N GLU A 493 10.33 -25.49 -8.80
CA GLU A 493 10.67 -26.74 -9.50
C GLU A 493 10.83 -27.87 -8.50
N GLU A 494 10.41 -29.07 -8.87
CA GLU A 494 10.67 -30.29 -8.12
C GLU A 494 12.18 -30.57 -8.14
N GLN A 495 12.87 -30.42 -6.99
CA GLN A 495 14.16 -31.01 -6.74
C GLN A 495 14.00 -32.32 -6.00
#